data_3c3bafffbcbb11b8248f1ded610296cb
#
_entry.id   3c3bafffbcbb11b8248f1ded610296cb
#
_cell.length_a   1.000
_cell.length_b   1.000
_cell.length_c   1.000
_cell.angle_alpha   90.00
_cell.angle_beta   90.00
_cell.angle_gamma   90.00
#
_symmetry.space_group_name_H-M   'P 1'
#
loop_
_entity.id
_entity.type
_entity.pdbx_description
1 polymer ?
#
loop_
_entity_poly.entity_id
_entity_poly.type
_entity_poly.pdbx_seq_one_letter_code
_entity_poly.pdbx_strand_id
1 'polypeptide(L)'
;AEPVEVEVTRGAIPIKSLEAAFMLPDSIGYIKLSQFAITSHNELITALNNLKAQGMKRLIFDLRGNPGGFLDQAIRIANEFLPADKLIVYTEDRRHNRTDEMSDGNGTIQELPLAVLIDEFSASSSEILAGALQDNDRGTIIGRRSFGKGLVQRQIPYPDGSALRLTVARYYTPTGRSIQKPYTNGDALGYEEDLWNRYRHNEFFSADSIHFNDSLRKVTPGGKVVYGGGGIMPDLFVPVDTTDVTRYFLEVSGRNILFRYTLEYADRHRDALNAVKTIPELQALLDADKELMNDFIRYAARNGVKPDYKDIARSRKLIEAQLRAYIGRNTPLNEAGFYVNIYPIDPVMLRAVEVLKTQNDHD
;
A
#
# COMPACT_ATOMS: atom_id res chain seq x y z
N ALA A 1 -2.84 21.96 33.04
CA ALA A 1 -1.71 22.46 32.27
C ALA A 1 -2.14 23.80 31.69
N GLU A 2 -1.28 24.80 31.78
CA GLU A 2 -1.55 26.10 31.13
C GLU A 2 -1.44 25.96 29.61
N PRO A 3 -2.27 26.68 28.84
CA PRO A 3 -2.14 26.70 27.36
C PRO A 3 -0.78 27.25 26.95
N VAL A 4 -0.15 26.62 25.97
CA VAL A 4 1.10 27.10 25.37
C VAL A 4 0.74 27.90 24.13
N GLU A 5 1.16 29.18 24.06
CA GLU A 5 1.04 29.97 22.84
C GLU A 5 2.16 29.59 21.87
N VAL A 6 1.77 29.28 20.61
CA VAL A 6 2.71 28.94 19.54
C VAL A 6 2.40 29.81 18.33
N GLU A 7 3.42 30.54 17.82
CA GLU A 7 3.30 31.27 16.57
C GLU A 7 3.47 30.33 15.38
N VAL A 8 2.48 30.31 14.47
CA VAL A 8 2.50 29.44 13.30
C VAL A 8 2.49 30.32 12.03
N THR A 9 3.54 30.23 11.24
CA THR A 9 3.60 30.87 9.92
C THR A 9 2.97 29.98 8.84
N ARG A 10 2.02 30.53 8.08
CA ARG A 10 1.41 29.82 6.94
C ARG A 10 2.44 29.58 5.85
N GLY A 11 2.51 28.35 5.36
CA GLY A 11 3.39 27.94 4.27
C GLY A 11 2.76 26.79 3.47
N ALA A 12 3.27 26.55 2.24
CA ALA A 12 2.92 25.37 1.48
C ALA A 12 3.63 24.16 2.09
N ILE A 13 2.88 23.18 2.57
CA ILE A 13 3.42 21.92 3.05
C ILE A 13 3.31 20.92 1.89
N PRO A 14 4.44 20.48 1.28
CA PRO A 14 4.38 19.49 0.21
C PRO A 14 3.92 18.14 0.76
N ILE A 15 2.79 17.67 0.26
CA ILE A 15 2.31 16.32 0.57
C ILE A 15 3.04 15.37 -0.36
N LYS A 16 3.93 14.54 0.18
CA LYS A 16 4.61 13.47 -0.57
C LYS A 16 3.62 12.34 -0.83
N SER A 17 3.63 11.84 -2.05
CA SER A 17 2.85 10.67 -2.45
C SER A 17 3.60 9.37 -2.18
N LEU A 18 4.93 9.41 -2.24
CA LEU A 18 5.80 8.32 -1.86
C LEU A 18 6.05 8.40 -0.35
N GLU A 19 5.44 7.48 0.38
CA GLU A 19 5.42 7.46 1.84
C GLU A 19 6.72 6.90 2.44
N ALA A 20 7.26 5.83 1.83
CA ALA A 20 8.50 5.21 2.27
C ALA A 20 9.29 4.62 1.10
N ALA A 21 10.62 4.67 1.19
CA ALA A 21 11.56 3.96 0.33
C ALA A 21 12.79 3.56 1.12
N PHE A 22 13.11 2.25 1.16
CA PHE A 22 14.28 1.73 1.89
C PHE A 22 14.68 0.34 1.38
N MET A 23 15.90 -0.08 1.76
CA MET A 23 16.39 -1.42 1.45
C MET A 23 15.96 -2.42 2.51
N LEU A 24 15.43 -3.54 2.06
CA LEU A 24 15.27 -4.77 2.83
C LEU A 24 16.51 -5.69 2.63
N PRO A 25 16.66 -6.76 3.42
CA PRO A 25 17.65 -7.80 3.15
C PRO A 25 17.57 -8.35 1.72
N ASP A 26 18.61 -9.04 1.28
CA ASP A 26 18.69 -9.72 -0.03
C ASP A 26 18.58 -8.76 -1.24
N SER A 27 19.09 -7.53 -1.08
CA SER A 27 19.05 -6.48 -2.12
C SER A 27 17.66 -6.16 -2.65
N ILE A 28 16.63 -6.28 -1.82
CA ILE A 28 15.25 -5.94 -2.15
C ILE A 28 14.99 -4.48 -1.77
N GLY A 29 14.62 -3.64 -2.74
CA GLY A 29 14.06 -2.31 -2.47
C GLY A 29 12.59 -2.41 -2.10
N TYR A 30 12.13 -1.60 -1.16
CA TYR A 30 10.73 -1.41 -0.84
C TYR A 30 10.35 0.03 -1.10
N ILE A 31 9.24 0.23 -1.82
CA ILE A 31 8.64 1.54 -2.09
C ILE A 31 7.16 1.48 -1.76
N LYS A 32 6.69 2.40 -0.92
CA LYS A 32 5.26 2.61 -0.60
C LYS A 32 4.77 3.87 -1.28
N LEU A 33 3.80 3.72 -2.18
CA LEU A 33 3.09 4.82 -2.82
C LEU A 33 1.67 4.92 -2.22
N SER A 34 1.35 6.02 -1.52
CA SER A 34 0.07 6.20 -0.83
C SER A 34 -1.03 6.81 -1.69
N GLN A 35 -0.65 7.52 -2.77
CA GLN A 35 -1.57 8.12 -3.74
C GLN A 35 -0.84 8.47 -5.03
N PHE A 36 -1.59 8.75 -6.10
CA PHE A 36 -1.04 9.27 -7.36
C PHE A 36 -1.23 10.81 -7.41
N ALA A 37 -0.27 11.54 -6.86
CA ALA A 37 -0.19 13.00 -6.92
C ALA A 37 0.59 13.46 -8.16
N ILE A 38 0.55 14.73 -8.50
CA ILE A 38 1.26 15.31 -9.67
C ILE A 38 2.77 15.03 -9.64
N THR A 39 3.34 14.88 -8.45
CA THR A 39 4.79 14.67 -8.22
C THR A 39 5.20 13.21 -8.14
N SER A 40 4.24 12.25 -8.16
CA SER A 40 4.48 10.83 -7.85
C SER A 40 5.55 10.19 -8.71
N HIS A 41 5.55 10.44 -10.01
CA HIS A 41 6.56 9.89 -10.92
C HIS A 41 7.97 10.41 -10.57
N ASN A 42 8.12 11.70 -10.34
CA ASN A 42 9.43 12.29 -10.00
C ASN A 42 9.93 11.80 -8.62
N GLU A 43 9.03 11.64 -7.65
CA GLU A 43 9.35 11.05 -6.35
C GLU A 43 9.82 9.60 -6.50
N LEU A 44 9.13 8.82 -7.35
CA LEU A 44 9.50 7.44 -7.66
C LEU A 44 10.90 7.36 -8.28
N ILE A 45 11.19 8.15 -9.32
CA ILE A 45 12.50 8.16 -9.98
C ILE A 45 13.61 8.48 -8.98
N THR A 46 13.39 9.46 -8.10
CA THR A 46 14.35 9.81 -7.06
C THR A 46 14.59 8.63 -6.10
N ALA A 47 13.53 7.98 -5.67
CA ALA A 47 13.62 6.80 -4.78
C ALA A 47 14.33 5.62 -5.46
N LEU A 48 13.99 5.31 -6.71
CA LEU A 48 14.62 4.24 -7.49
C LEU A 48 16.14 4.48 -7.66
N ASN A 49 16.55 5.70 -7.98
CA ASN A 49 17.96 6.04 -8.11
C ASN A 49 18.71 5.85 -6.78
N ASN A 50 18.11 6.27 -5.67
CA ASN A 50 18.68 6.08 -4.34
C ASN A 50 18.80 4.60 -3.95
N LEU A 51 17.77 3.79 -4.25
CA LEU A 51 17.80 2.36 -3.97
C LEU A 51 18.77 1.61 -4.88
N LYS A 52 18.88 1.97 -6.16
CA LYS A 52 19.89 1.43 -7.09
C LYS A 52 21.31 1.72 -6.60
N ALA A 53 21.58 2.95 -6.14
CA ALA A 53 22.86 3.33 -5.57
C ALA A 53 23.22 2.50 -4.30
N GLN A 54 22.21 1.99 -3.57
CA GLN A 54 22.37 1.09 -2.44
C GLN A 54 22.44 -0.40 -2.83
N GLY A 55 22.43 -0.71 -4.13
CA GLY A 55 22.56 -2.09 -4.63
C GLY A 55 21.24 -2.85 -4.76
N MET A 56 20.13 -2.16 -4.97
CA MET A 56 18.83 -2.79 -5.22
C MET A 56 18.89 -3.68 -6.48
N LYS A 57 18.44 -4.92 -6.36
CA LYS A 57 18.32 -5.91 -7.44
C LYS A 57 16.91 -6.43 -7.64
N ARG A 58 15.98 -6.13 -6.75
CA ARG A 58 14.58 -6.55 -6.75
C ARG A 58 13.74 -5.46 -6.11
N LEU A 59 12.45 -5.37 -6.47
CA LEU A 59 11.57 -4.32 -5.94
C LEU A 59 10.25 -4.90 -5.43
N ILE A 60 9.88 -4.46 -4.23
CA ILE A 60 8.49 -4.53 -3.73
C ILE A 60 7.88 -3.15 -3.89
N PHE A 61 6.82 -3.04 -4.70
CA PHE A 61 6.08 -1.81 -4.92
C PHE A 61 4.71 -1.91 -4.24
N ASP A 62 4.52 -1.18 -3.15
CA ASP A 62 3.34 -1.31 -2.30
C ASP A 62 2.29 -0.25 -2.61
N LEU A 63 1.14 -0.70 -3.13
CA LEU A 63 -0.05 0.09 -3.45
C LEU A 63 -1.20 -0.15 -2.46
N ARG A 64 -1.00 -0.91 -1.38
CA ARG A 64 -2.04 -1.15 -0.38
C ARG A 64 -2.50 0.16 0.25
N GLY A 65 -3.80 0.32 0.44
CA GLY A 65 -4.37 1.55 0.97
C GLY A 65 -4.31 2.75 0.01
N ASN A 66 -3.87 2.60 -1.23
CA ASN A 66 -3.75 3.69 -2.20
C ASN A 66 -5.06 3.85 -3.01
N PRO A 67 -5.83 4.94 -2.79
CA PRO A 67 -7.14 5.14 -3.45
C PRO A 67 -7.03 5.57 -4.93
N GLY A 68 -5.81 5.68 -5.46
CA GLY A 68 -5.54 6.17 -6.80
C GLY A 68 -5.14 7.66 -6.85
N GLY A 69 -5.55 8.36 -7.88
CA GLY A 69 -5.25 9.75 -8.12
C GLY A 69 -5.16 10.09 -9.61
N PHE A 70 -4.12 10.82 -10.03
CA PHE A 70 -3.96 11.27 -11.41
C PHE A 70 -3.63 10.10 -12.36
N LEU A 71 -4.43 9.96 -13.43
CA LEU A 71 -4.28 8.92 -14.44
C LEU A 71 -2.92 9.00 -15.16
N ASP A 72 -2.49 10.20 -15.54
CA ASP A 72 -1.22 10.43 -16.21
C ASP A 72 -0.01 9.97 -15.38
N GLN A 73 -0.11 10.08 -14.06
CA GLN A 73 0.93 9.59 -13.16
C GLN A 73 0.98 8.05 -13.12
N ALA A 74 -0.19 7.40 -13.15
CA ALA A 74 -0.23 5.93 -13.24
C ALA A 74 0.38 5.43 -14.56
N ILE A 75 0.08 6.10 -15.68
CA ILE A 75 0.65 5.79 -17.00
C ILE A 75 2.17 5.98 -16.99
N ARG A 76 2.68 7.12 -16.51
CA ARG A 76 4.12 7.38 -16.39
C ARG A 76 4.83 6.37 -15.52
N ILE A 77 4.24 6.01 -14.37
CA ILE A 77 4.80 5.02 -13.46
C ILE A 77 4.77 3.63 -14.10
N ALA A 78 3.69 3.24 -14.78
CA ALA A 78 3.63 1.95 -15.51
C ALA A 78 4.71 1.86 -16.60
N ASN A 79 4.98 2.98 -17.29
CA ASN A 79 6.01 3.06 -18.30
C ASN A 79 7.42 2.75 -17.78
N GLU A 80 7.73 3.05 -16.50
CA GLU A 80 9.01 2.71 -15.90
C GLU A 80 9.27 1.20 -15.85
N PHE A 81 8.20 0.41 -15.81
CA PHE A 81 8.27 -1.04 -15.66
C PHE A 81 8.11 -1.80 -16.98
N LEU A 82 7.54 -1.20 -18.02
CA LEU A 82 7.15 -1.89 -19.23
C LEU A 82 8.11 -1.60 -20.39
N PRO A 83 8.49 -2.60 -21.20
CA PRO A 83 9.20 -2.36 -22.45
C PRO A 83 8.31 -1.59 -23.44
N ALA A 84 8.89 -1.13 -24.56
CA ALA A 84 8.16 -0.40 -25.59
C ALA A 84 6.96 -1.18 -26.15
N ASP A 85 5.98 -0.44 -26.65
CA ASP A 85 4.81 -0.96 -27.37
C ASP A 85 3.91 -1.92 -26.55
N LYS A 86 3.93 -1.79 -25.23
CA LYS A 86 2.97 -2.48 -24.36
C LYS A 86 1.78 -1.58 -24.07
N LEU A 87 0.57 -2.11 -24.21
CA LEU A 87 -0.62 -1.41 -23.78
C LEU A 87 -0.62 -1.30 -22.26
N ILE A 88 -0.75 -0.08 -21.74
CA ILE A 88 -0.87 0.20 -20.29
C ILE A 88 -2.34 0.14 -19.87
N VAL A 89 -3.16 0.91 -20.57
CA VAL A 89 -4.60 1.04 -20.33
C VAL A 89 -5.26 1.60 -21.56
N TYR A 90 -6.51 1.27 -21.80
CA TYR A 90 -7.31 2.05 -22.73
C TYR A 90 -8.59 2.55 -22.06
N THR A 91 -9.09 3.66 -22.58
CA THR A 91 -10.36 4.24 -22.15
C THR A 91 -11.38 4.15 -23.29
N GLU A 92 -12.64 3.94 -22.95
CA GLU A 92 -13.75 3.94 -23.90
C GLU A 92 -14.87 4.83 -23.37
N ASP A 93 -15.32 5.78 -24.20
CA ASP A 93 -16.40 6.68 -23.85
C ASP A 93 -17.79 6.06 -24.21
N ARG A 94 -18.87 6.80 -23.92
CA ARG A 94 -20.25 6.37 -24.21
C ARG A 94 -20.52 6.13 -25.71
N ARG A 95 -19.71 6.70 -26.60
CA ARG A 95 -19.83 6.57 -28.06
C ARG A 95 -18.92 5.48 -28.63
N HIS A 96 -18.29 4.70 -27.74
CA HIS A 96 -17.29 3.69 -28.07
C HIS A 96 -16.01 4.26 -28.72
N ASN A 97 -15.70 5.54 -28.50
CA ASN A 97 -14.42 6.07 -28.88
C ASN A 97 -13.36 5.54 -27.91
N ARG A 98 -12.40 4.79 -28.45
CA ARG A 98 -11.30 4.19 -27.69
C ARG A 98 -10.05 5.06 -27.81
N THR A 99 -9.35 5.22 -26.68
CA THR A 99 -8.03 5.87 -26.60
C THR A 99 -7.08 4.93 -25.87
N ASP A 100 -5.97 4.58 -26.52
CA ASP A 100 -4.95 3.67 -25.99
C ASP A 100 -3.76 4.45 -25.44
N GLU A 101 -3.27 4.05 -24.29
CA GLU A 101 -2.03 4.54 -23.68
C GLU A 101 -0.99 3.42 -23.72
N MET A 102 0.09 3.65 -24.44
CA MET A 102 1.16 2.68 -24.69
C MET A 102 2.43 3.06 -23.96
N SER A 103 3.24 2.08 -23.59
CA SER A 103 4.60 2.33 -23.08
C SER A 103 5.56 2.69 -24.21
N ASP A 104 6.54 3.56 -23.89
CA ASP A 104 7.54 4.07 -24.84
C ASP A 104 8.91 3.38 -24.74
N GLY A 105 9.08 2.49 -23.77
CA GLY A 105 10.31 1.73 -23.55
C GLY A 105 11.46 2.53 -22.91
N ASN A 106 11.21 3.76 -22.45
CA ASN A 106 12.23 4.59 -21.78
C ASN A 106 12.33 4.32 -20.26
N GLY A 107 11.60 3.36 -19.75
CA GLY A 107 11.57 3.00 -18.33
C GLY A 107 12.91 2.45 -17.82
N THR A 108 13.20 2.71 -16.58
CA THR A 108 14.52 2.44 -15.97
C THR A 108 14.62 1.12 -15.22
N ILE A 109 13.50 0.40 -15.07
CA ILE A 109 13.39 -0.84 -14.25
C ILE A 109 12.59 -1.95 -14.95
N GLN A 110 12.67 -2.02 -16.27
CA GLN A 110 11.89 -2.96 -17.10
C GLN A 110 12.18 -4.43 -16.79
N GLU A 111 13.43 -4.79 -16.48
CA GLU A 111 13.87 -6.17 -16.24
C GLU A 111 13.97 -6.53 -14.75
N LEU A 112 13.77 -5.54 -13.85
CA LEU A 112 13.97 -5.76 -12.42
C LEU A 112 12.88 -6.70 -11.87
N PRO A 113 13.20 -7.80 -11.14
CA PRO A 113 12.21 -8.63 -10.48
C PRO A 113 11.29 -7.79 -9.58
N LEU A 114 9.98 -7.95 -9.78
CA LEU A 114 8.95 -7.06 -9.24
C LEU A 114 7.82 -7.81 -8.56
N ALA A 115 7.54 -7.44 -7.32
CA ALA A 115 6.30 -7.77 -6.62
C ALA A 115 5.50 -6.50 -6.36
N VAL A 116 4.20 -6.51 -6.69
CA VAL A 116 3.28 -5.39 -6.46
C VAL A 116 2.26 -5.80 -5.40
N LEU A 117 2.17 -5.02 -4.32
CA LEU A 117 1.24 -5.31 -3.24
C LEU A 117 -0.05 -4.51 -3.40
N ILE A 118 -1.19 -5.18 -3.32
CA ILE A 118 -2.51 -4.56 -3.35
C ILE A 118 -3.41 -5.08 -2.23
N ASP A 119 -4.42 -4.30 -1.89
CA ASP A 119 -5.48 -4.67 -0.98
C ASP A 119 -6.85 -4.10 -1.42
N GLU A 120 -7.88 -4.35 -0.62
CA GLU A 120 -9.26 -3.90 -0.87
C GLU A 120 -9.43 -2.38 -0.95
N PHE A 121 -8.43 -1.60 -0.54
CA PHE A 121 -8.40 -0.13 -0.63
C PHE A 121 -7.57 0.37 -1.81
N SER A 122 -6.86 -0.51 -2.51
CA SER A 122 -6.17 -0.16 -3.76
C SER A 122 -7.21 0.11 -4.84
N ALA A 123 -7.31 1.34 -5.34
CA ALA A 123 -8.39 1.74 -6.24
C ALA A 123 -7.91 2.62 -7.42
N SER A 124 -8.71 2.67 -8.50
CA SER A 124 -8.54 3.61 -9.61
C SER A 124 -7.14 3.52 -10.26
N SER A 125 -6.30 4.57 -10.16
CA SER A 125 -4.93 4.60 -10.71
C SER A 125 -4.04 3.47 -10.19
N SER A 126 -4.23 3.01 -8.94
CA SER A 126 -3.55 1.82 -8.41
C SER A 126 -3.95 0.56 -9.16
N GLU A 127 -5.22 0.45 -9.54
CA GLU A 127 -5.74 -0.69 -10.29
C GLU A 127 -5.31 -0.65 -11.76
N ILE A 128 -5.15 0.56 -12.33
CA ILE A 128 -4.57 0.75 -13.67
C ILE A 128 -3.14 0.23 -13.68
N LEU A 129 -2.32 0.64 -12.73
CA LEU A 129 -0.93 0.21 -12.64
C LEU A 129 -0.82 -1.30 -12.38
N ALA A 130 -1.52 -1.81 -11.37
CA ALA A 130 -1.50 -3.24 -11.05
C ALA A 130 -2.03 -4.09 -12.22
N GLY A 131 -3.11 -3.66 -12.88
CA GLY A 131 -3.68 -4.33 -14.05
C GLY A 131 -2.77 -4.30 -15.27
N ALA A 132 -2.10 -3.16 -15.53
CA ALA A 132 -1.12 -3.05 -16.61
C ALA A 132 0.05 -4.02 -16.42
N LEU A 133 0.58 -4.12 -15.20
CA LEU A 133 1.69 -5.01 -14.88
C LEU A 133 1.28 -6.47 -14.89
N GLN A 134 0.09 -6.80 -14.35
CA GLN A 134 -0.44 -8.16 -14.35
C GLN A 134 -0.71 -8.66 -15.78
N ASP A 135 -1.41 -7.86 -16.59
CA ASP A 135 -1.86 -8.25 -17.92
C ASP A 135 -0.72 -8.30 -18.95
N ASN A 136 0.41 -7.63 -18.69
CA ASN A 136 1.64 -7.75 -19.47
C ASN A 136 2.63 -8.77 -18.87
N ASP A 137 2.23 -9.55 -17.87
CA ASP A 137 3.09 -10.55 -17.19
C ASP A 137 4.41 -9.97 -16.64
N ARG A 138 4.39 -8.67 -16.27
CA ARG A 138 5.61 -7.94 -15.90
C ARG A 138 6.02 -8.12 -14.42
N GLY A 139 5.12 -8.54 -13.58
CA GLY A 139 5.38 -8.72 -12.15
C GLY A 139 4.37 -9.63 -11.49
N THR A 140 4.59 -9.93 -10.21
CA THR A 140 3.67 -10.73 -9.41
C THR A 140 2.83 -9.81 -8.53
N ILE A 141 1.52 -9.87 -8.67
CA ILE A 141 0.57 -9.12 -7.86
C ILE A 141 0.23 -9.94 -6.61
N ILE A 142 0.43 -9.38 -5.42
CA ILE A 142 0.32 -10.10 -4.14
C ILE A 142 -0.60 -9.34 -3.18
N GLY A 143 -1.44 -10.06 -2.46
CA GLY A 143 -2.30 -9.49 -1.43
C GLY A 143 -3.75 -9.89 -1.54
N ARG A 144 -4.67 -8.94 -1.60
CA ARG A 144 -6.11 -9.18 -1.69
C ARG A 144 -6.72 -8.41 -2.86
N ARG A 145 -7.91 -8.83 -3.28
CA ARG A 145 -8.65 -8.23 -4.38
C ARG A 145 -8.86 -6.74 -4.16
N SER A 146 -8.52 -5.93 -5.17
CA SER A 146 -8.63 -4.48 -5.12
C SER A 146 -10.08 -3.97 -5.08
N PHE A 147 -10.27 -2.66 -5.03
CA PHE A 147 -11.56 -2.03 -4.81
C PHE A 147 -12.58 -2.21 -5.96
N GLY A 148 -12.12 -2.11 -7.21
CA GLY A 148 -12.99 -2.20 -8.39
C GLY A 148 -13.55 -0.87 -8.87
N LYS A 149 -12.72 0.19 -9.00
CA LYS A 149 -13.11 1.49 -9.55
C LYS A 149 -12.50 1.71 -10.93
N GLY A 150 -13.27 1.41 -11.98
CA GLY A 150 -12.87 1.47 -13.39
C GLY A 150 -13.51 2.62 -14.17
N LEU A 151 -13.83 3.75 -13.52
CA LEU A 151 -14.51 4.91 -14.12
C LEU A 151 -13.54 6.09 -14.22
N VAL A 152 -13.50 6.71 -15.41
CA VAL A 152 -12.81 7.97 -15.65
C VAL A 152 -13.74 9.13 -15.31
N GLN A 153 -13.34 9.97 -14.36
CA GLN A 153 -14.10 11.15 -13.95
C GLN A 153 -13.37 12.42 -14.41
N ARG A 154 -14.14 13.36 -14.96
CA ARG A 154 -13.67 14.68 -15.36
C ARG A 154 -14.28 15.74 -14.46
N GLN A 155 -13.45 16.65 -13.97
CA GLN A 155 -13.89 17.81 -13.23
C GLN A 155 -14.10 18.99 -14.19
N ILE A 156 -15.27 19.62 -14.13
CA ILE A 156 -15.63 20.80 -14.91
C ILE A 156 -15.80 21.95 -13.90
N PRO A 157 -14.85 22.90 -13.85
CA PRO A 157 -14.96 24.03 -12.93
C PRO A 157 -15.98 25.05 -13.43
N TYR A 158 -16.65 25.74 -12.52
CA TYR A 158 -17.53 26.87 -12.77
C TYR A 158 -16.90 28.19 -12.31
N PRO A 159 -17.36 29.35 -12.87
CA PRO A 159 -16.79 30.67 -12.52
C PRO A 159 -16.95 31.07 -11.05
N ASP A 160 -17.92 30.51 -10.35
CA ASP A 160 -18.18 30.75 -8.91
C ASP A 160 -17.26 29.94 -7.98
N GLY A 161 -16.33 29.15 -8.53
CA GLY A 161 -15.44 28.28 -7.77
C GLY A 161 -16.01 26.90 -7.44
N SER A 162 -17.27 26.63 -7.76
CA SER A 162 -17.85 25.30 -7.71
C SER A 162 -17.36 24.43 -8.87
N ALA A 163 -17.57 23.11 -8.79
CA ALA A 163 -17.20 22.21 -9.88
C ALA A 163 -18.14 21.02 -9.97
N LEU A 164 -18.39 20.56 -11.19
CA LEU A 164 -19.08 19.30 -11.46
C LEU A 164 -18.03 18.20 -11.72
N ARG A 165 -18.16 17.06 -11.07
CA ARG A 165 -17.39 15.86 -11.38
C ARG A 165 -18.28 14.85 -12.10
N LEU A 166 -17.95 14.55 -13.37
CA LEU A 166 -18.77 13.72 -14.25
C LEU A 166 -17.97 12.50 -14.71
N THR A 167 -18.58 11.33 -14.68
CA THR A 167 -18.04 10.13 -15.33
C THR A 167 -18.19 10.27 -16.84
N VAL A 168 -17.08 10.19 -17.57
CA VAL A 168 -17.01 10.41 -19.02
C VAL A 168 -16.60 9.16 -19.81
N ALA A 169 -15.90 8.20 -19.18
CA ALA A 169 -15.43 6.98 -19.82
C ALA A 169 -15.24 5.86 -18.78
N ARG A 170 -15.05 4.65 -19.30
CA ARG A 170 -14.51 3.51 -18.54
C ARG A 170 -13.10 3.25 -18.98
N TYR A 171 -12.28 2.71 -18.08
CA TYR A 171 -10.98 2.20 -18.47
C TYR A 171 -10.92 0.68 -18.38
N TYR A 172 -10.05 0.13 -19.21
CA TYR A 172 -9.85 -1.29 -19.38
C TYR A 172 -8.37 -1.61 -19.34
N THR A 173 -8.06 -2.77 -18.79
CA THR A 173 -6.68 -3.28 -18.73
C THR A 173 -6.24 -3.82 -20.09
N PRO A 174 -4.95 -4.14 -20.32
CA PRO A 174 -4.44 -4.62 -21.59
C PRO A 174 -5.18 -5.83 -22.15
N THR A 175 -5.64 -6.76 -21.33
CA THR A 175 -6.43 -7.93 -21.79
C THR A 175 -7.88 -7.59 -22.14
N GLY A 176 -8.29 -6.33 -22.02
CA GLY A 176 -9.65 -5.86 -22.33
C GLY A 176 -10.68 -6.12 -21.24
N ARG A 177 -10.26 -6.38 -20.01
CA ARG A 177 -11.19 -6.52 -18.89
C ARG A 177 -11.50 -5.17 -18.26
N SER A 178 -12.79 -4.91 -18.01
CA SER A 178 -13.21 -3.84 -17.13
C SER A 178 -13.07 -4.29 -15.68
N ILE A 179 -12.39 -3.48 -14.86
CA ILE A 179 -12.24 -3.77 -13.43
C ILE A 179 -13.36 -3.17 -12.59
N GLN A 180 -14.25 -2.37 -13.22
CA GLN A 180 -15.36 -1.73 -12.51
C GLN A 180 -16.27 -2.78 -11.86
N LYS A 181 -16.43 -2.69 -10.53
CA LYS A 181 -17.41 -3.50 -9.81
C LYS A 181 -18.84 -3.14 -10.22
N PRO A 182 -19.80 -4.06 -10.12
CA PRO A 182 -21.19 -3.77 -10.39
C PRO A 182 -21.73 -2.60 -9.56
N TYR A 183 -22.57 -1.76 -10.14
CA TYR A 183 -23.27 -0.69 -9.46
C TYR A 183 -24.62 -0.42 -10.10
N THR A 184 -25.56 0.04 -9.30
CA THR A 184 -26.89 0.49 -9.76
C THR A 184 -26.93 2.00 -9.69
N ASN A 185 -27.42 2.64 -10.76
CA ASN A 185 -27.55 4.10 -10.79
C ASN A 185 -28.50 4.57 -9.67
N GLY A 186 -28.05 5.54 -8.88
CA GLY A 186 -28.79 6.09 -7.74
C GLY A 186 -28.63 5.32 -6.43
N ASP A 187 -27.98 4.15 -6.44
CA ASP A 187 -27.67 3.36 -5.24
C ASP A 187 -26.23 3.59 -4.76
N ALA A 188 -25.98 4.76 -4.16
CA ALA A 188 -24.68 5.08 -3.58
C ALA A 188 -24.39 4.20 -2.35
N LEU A 189 -25.42 3.88 -1.55
CA LEU A 189 -25.26 3.07 -0.35
C LEU A 189 -24.81 1.64 -0.69
N GLY A 190 -25.46 0.98 -1.64
CA GLY A 190 -25.06 -0.36 -2.08
C GLY A 190 -23.65 -0.40 -2.67
N TYR A 191 -23.20 0.69 -3.30
CA TYR A 191 -21.83 0.80 -3.79
C TYR A 191 -20.79 0.88 -2.65
N GLU A 192 -21.10 1.60 -1.58
CA GLU A 192 -20.26 1.73 -0.38
C GLU A 192 -20.26 0.45 0.48
N GLU A 193 -21.42 -0.21 0.55
CA GLU A 193 -21.56 -1.47 1.32
C GLU A 193 -20.84 -2.67 0.71
N ASP A 194 -20.37 -2.59 -0.52
CA ASP A 194 -19.64 -3.69 -1.19
C ASP A 194 -18.48 -4.24 -0.35
N LEU A 195 -17.64 -3.38 0.24
CA LEU A 195 -16.54 -3.82 1.10
C LEU A 195 -17.03 -4.58 2.34
N TRP A 196 -18.14 -4.11 2.95
CA TRP A 196 -18.75 -4.81 4.07
C TRP A 196 -19.34 -6.16 3.67
N ASN A 197 -19.93 -6.23 2.49
CA ASN A 197 -20.45 -7.49 1.94
C ASN A 197 -19.32 -8.47 1.65
N ARG A 198 -18.22 -8.03 1.07
CA ARG A 198 -17.01 -8.84 0.88
C ARG A 198 -16.46 -9.38 2.20
N TYR A 199 -16.39 -8.53 3.23
CA TYR A 199 -16.01 -8.97 4.58
C TYR A 199 -16.97 -10.02 5.15
N ARG A 200 -18.29 -9.79 5.07
CA ARG A 200 -19.32 -10.75 5.55
C ARG A 200 -19.27 -12.08 4.81
N HIS A 201 -18.91 -12.07 3.52
CA HIS A 201 -18.73 -13.26 2.70
C HIS A 201 -17.35 -13.91 2.82
N ASN A 202 -16.55 -13.48 3.80
CA ASN A 202 -15.25 -14.08 4.11
C ASN A 202 -14.16 -13.90 3.03
N GLU A 203 -14.34 -12.97 2.07
CA GLU A 203 -13.40 -12.75 0.96
C GLU A 203 -12.01 -12.26 1.42
N PHE A 204 -11.90 -11.63 2.58
CA PHE A 204 -10.62 -11.17 3.12
C PHE A 204 -9.80 -12.28 3.78
N PHE A 205 -10.45 -13.42 4.07
CA PHE A 205 -9.86 -14.51 4.81
C PHE A 205 -9.66 -15.79 3.96
N SER A 206 -10.35 -15.89 2.81
CA SER A 206 -10.26 -17.06 1.93
C SER A 206 -10.46 -16.68 0.48
N ALA A 207 -9.53 -17.11 -0.38
CA ALA A 207 -9.65 -16.96 -1.84
C ALA A 207 -10.85 -17.74 -2.39
N ASP A 208 -11.20 -18.87 -1.80
CA ASP A 208 -12.31 -19.72 -2.24
C ASP A 208 -13.68 -19.06 -2.04
N SER A 209 -13.75 -18.01 -1.22
CA SER A 209 -14.96 -17.20 -1.03
C SER A 209 -15.20 -16.18 -2.13
N ILE A 210 -14.24 -16.03 -3.07
CA ILE A 210 -14.32 -15.06 -4.17
C ILE A 210 -14.92 -15.76 -5.39
N HIS A 211 -16.11 -15.32 -5.79
CA HIS A 211 -16.80 -15.86 -6.96
C HIS A 211 -16.54 -15.01 -8.20
N PHE A 212 -16.05 -15.65 -9.26
CA PHE A 212 -15.80 -15.02 -10.54
C PHE A 212 -16.91 -15.36 -11.54
N ASN A 213 -17.20 -14.42 -12.41
CA ASN A 213 -18.06 -14.66 -13.56
C ASN A 213 -17.21 -15.13 -14.74
N ASP A 214 -17.38 -16.38 -15.16
CA ASP A 214 -16.61 -16.98 -16.25
C ASP A 214 -16.74 -16.23 -17.59
N SER A 215 -17.84 -15.51 -17.81
CA SER A 215 -18.02 -14.67 -18.99
C SER A 215 -17.05 -13.49 -19.05
N LEU A 216 -16.44 -13.12 -17.90
CA LEU A 216 -15.46 -12.03 -17.76
C LEU A 216 -14.02 -12.52 -17.69
N ARG A 217 -13.82 -13.84 -17.93
CA ARG A 217 -12.52 -14.47 -17.95
C ARG A 217 -11.68 -13.95 -19.14
N LYS A 218 -10.43 -13.63 -18.90
CA LYS A 218 -9.42 -13.27 -19.89
C LYS A 218 -8.13 -14.06 -19.63
N VAL A 219 -7.21 -14.01 -20.58
CA VAL A 219 -5.91 -14.70 -20.47
C VAL A 219 -4.83 -13.71 -20.88
N THR A 220 -3.77 -13.61 -20.09
CA THR A 220 -2.60 -12.79 -20.40
C THR A 220 -1.75 -13.44 -21.49
N PRO A 221 -0.82 -12.72 -22.12
CA PRO A 221 0.13 -13.30 -23.07
C PRO A 221 0.93 -14.49 -22.50
N GLY A 222 1.27 -14.46 -21.22
CA GLY A 222 1.95 -15.54 -20.49
C GLY A 222 1.05 -16.69 -20.07
N GLY A 223 -0.25 -16.64 -20.41
CA GLY A 223 -1.20 -17.73 -20.11
C GLY A 223 -1.87 -17.66 -18.74
N LYS A 224 -1.66 -16.60 -17.96
CA LYS A 224 -2.39 -16.41 -16.69
C LYS A 224 -3.88 -16.13 -16.94
N VAL A 225 -4.72 -16.74 -16.12
CA VAL A 225 -6.16 -16.45 -16.11
C VAL A 225 -6.43 -15.26 -15.22
N VAL A 226 -7.12 -14.27 -15.75
CA VAL A 226 -7.53 -13.04 -15.03
C VAL A 226 -9.02 -12.77 -15.26
N TYR A 227 -9.66 -12.08 -14.33
CA TYR A 227 -11.10 -11.80 -14.39
C TYR A 227 -11.37 -10.30 -14.32
N GLY A 228 -12.42 -9.85 -15.00
CA GLY A 228 -12.96 -8.50 -14.93
C GLY A 228 -14.14 -8.41 -13.96
N GLY A 229 -14.71 -7.19 -13.85
CA GLY A 229 -15.99 -6.96 -13.18
C GLY A 229 -15.94 -6.82 -11.66
N GLY A 230 -14.76 -6.66 -11.05
CA GLY A 230 -14.68 -6.56 -9.59
C GLY A 230 -13.31 -6.25 -9.01
N GLY A 231 -12.54 -5.40 -9.67
CA GLY A 231 -11.18 -5.06 -9.26
C GLY A 231 -10.12 -6.00 -9.84
N ILE A 232 -8.89 -5.85 -9.36
CA ILE A 232 -7.75 -6.69 -9.70
C ILE A 232 -7.63 -7.81 -8.65
N MET A 233 -7.75 -9.06 -9.08
CA MET A 233 -7.44 -10.21 -8.23
C MET A 233 -5.92 -10.42 -8.23
N PRO A 234 -5.28 -10.56 -7.06
CA PRO A 234 -3.84 -10.82 -7.01
C PRO A 234 -3.50 -12.20 -7.60
N ASP A 235 -2.29 -12.34 -8.13
CA ASP A 235 -1.74 -13.64 -8.56
C ASP A 235 -1.54 -14.56 -7.35
N LEU A 236 -1.16 -13.97 -6.21
CA LEU A 236 -0.97 -14.67 -4.94
C LEU A 236 -1.82 -14.00 -3.87
N PHE A 237 -2.89 -14.69 -3.50
CA PHE A 237 -3.76 -14.23 -2.42
C PHE A 237 -3.09 -14.44 -1.05
N VAL A 238 -3.11 -13.41 -0.22
CA VAL A 238 -2.65 -13.46 1.18
C VAL A 238 -3.79 -12.98 2.07
N PRO A 239 -4.35 -13.86 2.90
CA PRO A 239 -5.48 -13.52 3.77
C PRO A 239 -5.07 -12.55 4.87
N VAL A 240 -6.08 -11.90 5.47
CA VAL A 240 -5.90 -11.17 6.72
C VAL A 240 -5.56 -12.18 7.82
N ASP A 241 -4.45 -11.96 8.51
CA ASP A 241 -4.05 -12.77 9.65
C ASP A 241 -4.53 -12.13 10.96
N THR A 242 -5.38 -12.83 11.69
CA THR A 242 -5.89 -12.41 12.99
C THR A 242 -5.41 -13.34 14.12
N THR A 243 -4.49 -14.26 13.82
CA THR A 243 -4.08 -15.33 14.73
C THR A 243 -3.58 -14.78 16.08
N ASP A 244 -2.78 -13.73 16.07
CA ASP A 244 -2.18 -13.13 17.26
C ASP A 244 -2.97 -11.91 17.80
N VAL A 245 -4.16 -11.66 17.24
CA VAL A 245 -5.05 -10.58 17.72
C VAL A 245 -5.81 -11.07 18.94
N THR A 246 -5.46 -10.58 20.13
CA THR A 246 -6.11 -10.90 21.40
C THR A 246 -6.96 -9.74 21.89
N ARG A 247 -7.78 -10.02 22.92
CA ARG A 247 -8.59 -8.97 23.56
C ARG A 247 -7.73 -7.85 24.14
N TYR A 248 -6.61 -8.19 24.80
CA TYR A 248 -5.68 -7.19 25.31
C TYR A 248 -5.13 -6.30 24.20
N PHE A 249 -4.70 -6.89 23.08
CA PHE A 249 -4.22 -6.13 21.92
C PHE A 249 -5.29 -5.19 21.36
N LEU A 250 -6.53 -5.67 21.17
CA LEU A 250 -7.65 -4.85 20.69
C LEU A 250 -7.94 -3.69 21.64
N GLU A 251 -7.86 -3.90 22.94
CA GLU A 251 -8.13 -2.85 23.94
C GLU A 251 -7.03 -1.77 23.95
N VAL A 252 -5.74 -2.16 23.94
CA VAL A 252 -4.65 -1.18 23.92
C VAL A 252 -4.58 -0.41 22.59
N SER A 253 -4.94 -1.05 21.46
CA SER A 253 -5.00 -0.41 20.16
C SER A 253 -6.22 0.50 20.03
N GLY A 254 -7.43 0.00 20.33
CA GLY A 254 -8.69 0.75 20.19
C GLY A 254 -8.78 1.96 21.12
N ARG A 255 -8.10 1.94 22.26
CA ARG A 255 -7.98 3.07 23.19
C ARG A 255 -6.77 3.98 22.91
N ASN A 256 -6.07 3.77 21.80
CA ASN A 256 -4.87 4.52 21.42
C ASN A 256 -3.72 4.49 22.46
N ILE A 257 -3.67 3.45 23.32
CA ILE A 257 -2.67 3.34 24.39
C ILE A 257 -1.26 3.14 23.79
N LEU A 258 -1.15 2.29 22.76
CA LEU A 258 0.10 2.07 22.01
C LEU A 258 0.69 3.39 21.50
N PHE A 259 -0.10 4.14 20.76
CA PHE A 259 0.35 5.40 20.16
C PHE A 259 0.74 6.45 21.22
N ARG A 260 -0.09 6.64 22.25
CA ARG A 260 0.22 7.61 23.33
C ARG A 260 1.50 7.24 24.09
N TYR A 261 1.71 5.96 24.37
CA TYR A 261 2.94 5.50 25.01
C TYR A 261 4.17 5.85 24.18
N THR A 262 4.11 5.62 22.85
CA THR A 262 5.26 5.88 21.99
C THR A 262 5.59 7.35 21.84
N LEU A 263 4.61 8.25 21.96
CA LEU A 263 4.85 9.70 22.04
C LEU A 263 5.59 10.07 23.33
N GLU A 264 5.16 9.54 24.49
CA GLU A 264 5.86 9.78 25.76
C GLU A 264 7.26 9.14 25.76
N TYR A 265 7.42 7.98 25.12
CA TYR A 265 8.72 7.35 24.92
C TYR A 265 9.63 8.24 24.07
N ALA A 266 9.13 8.75 22.96
CA ALA A 266 9.87 9.63 22.06
C ALA A 266 10.30 10.93 22.76
N ASP A 267 9.45 11.51 23.60
CA ASP A 267 9.82 12.69 24.39
C ASP A 267 10.95 12.41 25.37
N ARG A 268 10.90 11.28 26.07
CA ARG A 268 11.95 10.88 27.04
C ARG A 268 13.28 10.53 26.39
N HIS A 269 13.26 10.04 25.15
CA HIS A 269 14.44 9.58 24.41
C HIS A 269 14.78 10.46 23.21
N ARG A 270 14.31 11.70 23.19
CA ARG A 270 14.35 12.62 22.05
C ARG A 270 15.73 12.76 21.41
N ASP A 271 16.77 12.96 22.22
CA ASP A 271 18.13 13.17 21.71
C ASP A 271 18.66 11.91 21.01
N ALA A 272 18.44 10.73 21.59
CA ALA A 272 18.86 9.46 21.01
C ALA A 272 18.10 9.15 19.71
N LEU A 273 16.78 9.42 19.67
CA LEU A 273 15.96 9.21 18.49
C LEU A 273 16.32 10.19 17.36
N ASN A 274 16.56 11.46 17.67
CA ASN A 274 16.99 12.45 16.68
C ASN A 274 18.40 12.19 16.12
N ALA A 275 19.24 11.46 16.81
CA ALA A 275 20.58 11.07 16.35
C ALA A 275 20.55 9.92 15.32
N VAL A 276 19.46 9.16 15.21
CA VAL A 276 19.30 8.03 14.29
C VAL A 276 19.27 8.54 12.85
N LYS A 277 20.16 8.00 11.99
CA LYS A 277 20.27 8.36 10.56
C LYS A 277 20.02 7.18 9.64
N THR A 278 20.17 5.96 10.15
CA THR A 278 20.09 4.74 9.35
C THR A 278 19.21 3.68 10.01
N ILE A 279 18.67 2.76 9.21
CA ILE A 279 17.88 1.62 9.72
C ILE A 279 18.68 0.76 10.70
N PRO A 280 19.95 0.39 10.44
CA PRO A 280 20.76 -0.36 11.42
C PRO A 280 20.91 0.37 12.76
N GLU A 281 21.12 1.67 12.76
CA GLU A 281 21.17 2.47 14.00
C GLU A 281 19.85 2.43 14.77
N LEU A 282 18.71 2.56 14.06
CA LEU A 282 17.39 2.41 14.66
C LEU A 282 17.21 1.04 15.31
N GLN A 283 17.54 -0.03 14.58
CA GLN A 283 17.41 -1.39 15.11
C GLN A 283 18.30 -1.60 16.33
N ALA A 284 19.56 -1.15 16.29
CA ALA A 284 20.47 -1.24 17.43
C ALA A 284 19.95 -0.49 18.67
N LEU A 285 19.40 0.70 18.48
CA LEU A 285 18.79 1.49 19.57
C LEU A 285 17.59 0.75 20.20
N LEU A 286 16.68 0.24 19.36
CA LEU A 286 15.49 -0.46 19.83
C LEU A 286 15.80 -1.83 20.46
N ASP A 287 16.84 -2.51 19.96
CA ASP A 287 17.29 -3.80 20.50
C ASP A 287 18.02 -3.67 21.85
N ALA A 288 18.60 -2.50 22.13
CA ALA A 288 19.22 -2.19 23.41
C ALA A 288 18.20 -2.02 24.54
N ASP A 289 16.99 -1.56 24.25
CA ASP A 289 15.93 -1.36 25.25
C ASP A 289 15.21 -2.67 25.56
N LYS A 290 15.71 -3.43 26.52
CA LYS A 290 15.09 -4.70 26.98
C LYS A 290 13.83 -4.49 27.81
N GLU A 291 13.59 -3.26 28.29
CA GLU A 291 12.45 -2.95 29.15
C GLU A 291 11.23 -2.38 28.38
N LEU A 292 11.36 -2.09 27.11
CA LEU A 292 10.32 -1.46 26.28
C LEU A 292 8.93 -2.10 26.50
N MET A 293 8.85 -3.42 26.42
CA MET A 293 7.58 -4.13 26.56
C MET A 293 7.05 -4.10 28.00
N ASN A 294 7.93 -4.23 29.00
CA ASN A 294 7.55 -4.17 30.41
C ASN A 294 7.07 -2.76 30.80
N ASP A 295 7.74 -1.73 30.30
CA ASP A 295 7.34 -0.34 30.50
C ASP A 295 5.99 -0.04 29.87
N PHE A 296 5.76 -0.53 28.66
CA PHE A 296 4.48 -0.43 27.99
C PHE A 296 3.35 -1.10 28.80
N ILE A 297 3.55 -2.32 29.30
CA ILE A 297 2.54 -3.01 30.10
C ILE A 297 2.19 -2.22 31.38
N ARG A 298 3.22 -1.66 32.06
CA ARG A 298 2.99 -0.78 33.24
C ARG A 298 2.25 0.49 32.85
N TYR A 299 2.57 1.08 31.71
CA TYR A 299 1.86 2.25 31.18
C TYR A 299 0.39 1.95 30.88
N ALA A 300 0.11 0.85 30.18
CA ALA A 300 -1.24 0.40 29.85
C ALA A 300 -2.07 0.18 31.13
N ALA A 301 -1.50 -0.46 32.16
CA ALA A 301 -2.15 -0.67 33.44
C ALA A 301 -2.53 0.63 34.13
N ARG A 302 -1.62 1.63 34.17
CA ARG A 302 -1.89 2.97 34.71
C ARG A 302 -2.97 3.73 33.93
N ASN A 303 -3.15 3.41 32.65
CA ASN A 303 -4.18 3.97 31.77
C ASN A 303 -5.46 3.11 31.71
N GLY A 304 -5.66 2.21 32.69
CA GLY A 304 -6.90 1.47 32.89
C GLY A 304 -7.06 0.21 32.03
N VAL A 305 -5.98 -0.28 31.40
CA VAL A 305 -5.98 -1.58 30.71
C VAL A 305 -5.18 -2.58 31.57
N LYS A 306 -5.92 -3.46 32.26
CA LYS A 306 -5.30 -4.49 33.13
C LYS A 306 -4.53 -5.50 32.29
N PRO A 307 -3.31 -5.90 32.71
CA PRO A 307 -2.54 -6.89 31.99
C PRO A 307 -3.22 -8.28 32.06
N ASP A 308 -3.38 -8.90 30.91
CA ASP A 308 -3.64 -10.31 30.75
C ASP A 308 -2.38 -10.95 30.16
N TYR A 309 -1.61 -11.65 31.00
CA TYR A 309 -0.31 -12.16 30.59
C TYR A 309 -0.40 -13.30 29.55
N LYS A 310 -1.53 -14.01 29.46
CA LYS A 310 -1.76 -15.02 28.42
C LYS A 310 -1.98 -14.34 27.08
N ASP A 311 -2.82 -13.33 27.04
CA ASP A 311 -3.07 -12.54 25.84
C ASP A 311 -1.82 -11.78 25.39
N ILE A 312 -1.10 -11.17 26.37
CA ILE A 312 0.15 -10.46 26.09
C ILE A 312 1.20 -11.40 25.49
N ALA A 313 1.37 -12.60 26.04
CA ALA A 313 2.31 -13.57 25.50
C ALA A 313 2.00 -13.95 24.05
N ARG A 314 0.71 -14.13 23.72
CA ARG A 314 0.25 -14.44 22.36
C ARG A 314 0.44 -13.27 21.39
N SER A 315 0.04 -12.05 21.80
CA SER A 315 0.13 -10.85 20.96
C SER A 315 1.50 -10.15 21.04
N ARG A 316 2.49 -10.72 21.75
CA ARG A 316 3.75 -10.06 22.06
C ARG A 316 4.44 -9.49 20.81
N LYS A 317 4.60 -10.32 19.78
CA LYS A 317 5.26 -9.91 18.52
C LYS A 317 4.54 -8.76 17.86
N LEU A 318 3.21 -8.80 17.84
CA LEU A 318 2.38 -7.77 17.25
C LEU A 318 2.49 -6.44 18.01
N ILE A 319 2.44 -6.48 19.34
CA ILE A 319 2.60 -5.30 20.20
C ILE A 319 3.99 -4.71 20.06
N GLU A 320 5.04 -5.53 20.17
CA GLU A 320 6.44 -5.07 20.03
C GLU A 320 6.70 -4.44 18.68
N ALA A 321 6.26 -5.06 17.59
CA ALA A 321 6.42 -4.52 16.24
C ALA A 321 5.73 -3.16 16.09
N GLN A 322 4.51 -2.99 16.61
CA GLN A 322 3.80 -1.71 16.56
C GLN A 322 4.47 -0.64 17.42
N LEU A 323 4.93 -0.98 18.63
CA LEU A 323 5.69 -0.04 19.47
C LEU A 323 6.94 0.43 18.74
N ARG A 324 7.74 -0.50 18.22
CA ARG A 324 8.97 -0.20 17.47
C ARG A 324 8.69 0.63 16.23
N ALA A 325 7.60 0.34 15.51
CA ALA A 325 7.20 1.08 14.33
C ALA A 325 6.83 2.55 14.66
N TYR A 326 5.97 2.76 15.65
CA TYR A 326 5.61 4.12 16.07
C TYR A 326 6.81 4.89 16.66
N ILE A 327 7.71 4.23 17.38
CA ILE A 327 8.96 4.86 17.85
C ILE A 327 9.85 5.20 16.65
N GLY A 328 10.00 4.28 15.70
CA GLY A 328 10.80 4.48 14.48
C GLY A 328 10.31 5.65 13.63
N ARG A 329 8.99 5.86 13.55
CA ARG A 329 8.38 7.03 12.89
C ARG A 329 8.79 8.36 13.54
N ASN A 330 9.06 8.38 14.84
CA ASN A 330 9.54 9.55 15.60
C ASN A 330 11.06 9.78 15.49
N THR A 331 11.71 9.20 14.48
CA THR A 331 13.12 9.45 14.12
C THR A 331 13.19 10.19 12.78
N PRO A 332 14.37 10.70 12.36
CA PRO A 332 14.57 11.27 11.03
C PRO A 332 14.26 10.31 9.87
N LEU A 333 14.14 9.00 10.12
CA LEU A 333 13.72 8.01 9.12
C LEU A 333 12.22 8.08 8.79
N ASN A 334 11.40 8.70 9.63
CA ASN A 334 9.97 8.86 9.45
C ASN A 334 9.26 7.53 9.09
N GLU A 335 8.52 7.48 7.98
CA GLU A 335 7.76 6.30 7.56
C GLU A 335 8.66 5.09 7.25
N ALA A 336 9.90 5.28 6.77
CA ALA A 336 10.83 4.16 6.62
C ALA A 336 11.12 3.47 7.97
N GLY A 337 11.27 4.27 9.04
CA GLY A 337 11.41 3.75 10.41
C GLY A 337 10.17 3.01 10.92
N PHE A 338 8.98 3.37 10.42
CA PHE A 338 7.75 2.64 10.71
C PHE A 338 7.70 1.30 9.95
N TYR A 339 7.78 1.34 8.63
CA TYR A 339 7.55 0.15 7.80
C TYR A 339 8.61 -0.93 7.98
N VAL A 340 9.88 -0.58 8.26
CA VAL A 340 10.93 -1.57 8.54
C VAL A 340 10.64 -2.39 9.80
N ASN A 341 9.91 -1.83 10.77
CA ASN A 341 9.52 -2.54 11.99
C ASN A 341 8.19 -3.30 11.85
N ILE A 342 7.33 -2.94 10.87
CA ILE A 342 6.12 -3.70 10.53
C ILE A 342 6.45 -4.88 9.62
N TYR A 343 7.45 -4.76 8.73
CA TYR A 343 7.83 -5.81 7.78
C TYR A 343 7.91 -7.22 8.40
N PRO A 344 8.54 -7.44 9.57
CA PRO A 344 8.71 -8.79 10.12
C PRO A 344 7.41 -9.49 10.54
N ILE A 345 6.30 -8.76 10.63
CA ILE A 345 4.98 -9.28 10.99
C ILE A 345 3.93 -9.11 9.89
N ASP A 346 4.30 -8.56 8.74
CA ASP A 346 3.40 -8.34 7.60
C ASP A 346 3.41 -9.55 6.66
N PRO A 347 2.38 -10.40 6.65
CA PRO A 347 2.39 -11.62 5.85
C PRO A 347 2.45 -11.36 4.34
N VAL A 348 1.92 -10.21 3.86
CA VAL A 348 1.97 -9.84 2.44
C VAL A 348 3.39 -9.47 2.03
N MET A 349 4.10 -8.68 2.85
CA MET A 349 5.50 -8.33 2.61
C MET A 349 6.41 -9.56 2.70
N LEU A 350 6.21 -10.42 3.69
CA LEU A 350 6.98 -11.66 3.83
C LEU A 350 6.78 -12.57 2.61
N ARG A 351 5.56 -12.69 2.11
CA ARG A 351 5.26 -13.45 0.89
C ARG A 351 5.93 -12.86 -0.35
N ALA A 352 5.97 -11.53 -0.46
CA ALA A 352 6.64 -10.85 -1.56
C ALA A 352 8.16 -11.09 -1.55
N VAL A 353 8.79 -11.03 -0.38
CA VAL A 353 10.22 -11.35 -0.22
C VAL A 353 10.51 -12.79 -0.63
N GLU A 354 9.68 -13.75 -0.21
CA GLU A 354 9.81 -15.15 -0.59
C GLU A 354 9.75 -15.34 -2.12
N VAL A 355 8.75 -14.74 -2.78
CA VAL A 355 8.59 -14.80 -4.24
C VAL A 355 9.80 -14.24 -4.96
N LEU A 356 10.29 -13.06 -4.53
CA LEU A 356 11.43 -12.42 -5.16
C LEU A 356 12.75 -13.16 -4.94
N LYS A 357 12.88 -13.97 -3.89
CA LYS A 357 14.04 -14.84 -3.68
C LYS A 357 14.05 -16.04 -4.63
N THR A 358 12.89 -16.65 -4.87
CA THR A 358 12.78 -17.85 -5.70
C THR A 358 12.92 -17.56 -7.20
N GLN A 359 12.64 -16.33 -7.66
CA GLN A 359 12.80 -15.94 -9.07
C GLN A 359 14.26 -15.92 -9.57
N ASN A 360 15.25 -15.92 -8.68
CA ASN A 360 16.68 -15.91 -9.05
C ASN A 360 17.36 -17.28 -9.12
N ASP A 361 16.70 -18.35 -8.70
CA ASP A 361 17.30 -19.70 -8.72
C ASP A 361 17.13 -20.37 -10.11
N HIS A 362 16.62 -19.62 -11.12
CA HIS A 362 16.33 -20.14 -12.45
C HIS A 362 16.99 -19.37 -13.61
N ASP A 363 17.89 -18.39 -13.32
CA ASP A 363 18.69 -17.70 -14.36
C ASP A 363 20.15 -18.17 -14.40
#